data_70e7297aae736f79da7a8ff89b167640
#
_entry.id   70e7297aae736f79da7a8ff89b167640
#
_cell.length_a   1.000
_cell.length_b   1.000
_cell.length_c   1.000
_cell.angle_alpha   90.00
_cell.angle_beta   90.00
_cell.angle_gamma   90.00
#
_symmetry.space_group_name_H-M   'P 1'
#
loop_
_entity.id
_entity.type
_entity.pdbx_description
1 polymer ?
#
loop_
_entity_poly.entity_id
_entity_poly.type
_entity_poly.pdbx_seq_one_letter_code
_entity_poly.pdbx_strand_id
1 'polypeptide(L)'
;ESNKGNGCGESNKTKGNITERLDTNEIPNMTKQEIIDSIPDDWEYTEHNGFVHIKDETGKMRIRIDPPDKMTKYPYVHAYDNNGNLLDRFGNIVDRTSPAGHLPYKN
;
A
#
# COMPACT_ATOMS: atom_id res chain seq x y z
N GLU A 1 -2.58 19.72 -17.96
CA GLU A 1 -2.27 19.47 -17.77
C GLU A 1 -2.34 19.23 -17.76
N SER A 2 -2.43 19.15 -18.11
CA SER A 2 -2.13 18.80 -17.94
C SER A 2 -2.10 18.47 -17.96
N ASN A 3 -2.13 18.27 -18.30
CA ASN A 3 -1.78 17.83 -18.09
C ASN A 3 -1.81 17.54 -18.12
N LYS A 4 -1.91 17.49 -18.39
CA LYS A 4 -1.61 17.06 -18.22
C LYS A 4 -1.82 16.85 -18.35
N GLY A 5 -2.19 16.62 -18.71
CA GLY A 5 -1.95 16.28 -18.65
C GLY A 5 -2.33 15.93 -18.72
N ASN A 6 -2.50 15.74 -19.00
CA ASN A 6 -2.61 15.26 -18.82
C ASN A 6 -2.97 15.05 -18.81
N GLY A 7 -3.32 14.87 -19.02
CA GLY A 7 -3.34 14.43 -18.78
C GLY A 7 -3.74 14.19 -18.59
N CYS A 8 -3.96 13.93 -18.76
CA CYS A 8 -4.19 13.43 -18.38
C CYS A 8 -4.58 13.07 -17.94
N GLY A 9 -5.03 12.63 -17.82
CA GLY A 9 -5.22 12.14 -17.33
C GLY A 9 -5.52 11.50 -16.90
N GLU A 10 -5.79 11.00 -17.23
CA GLU A 10 -5.77 10.22 -16.95
C GLU A 10 -5.62 9.70 -16.26
N SER A 11 -6.40 9.72 -16.08
CA SER A 11 -5.65 9.28 -15.37
C SER A 11 -4.55 8.49 -15.36
N ASN A 12 -3.91 8.71 -15.29
CA ASN A 12 -2.54 8.29 -15.37
C ASN A 12 -2.04 7.58 -14.16
N LYS A 13 -2.81 6.61 -13.72
CA LYS A 13 -2.36 5.80 -12.61
C LYS A 13 -1.35 4.81 -13.12
N THR A 14 -0.15 4.87 -12.58
CA THR A 14 0.86 3.87 -12.86
C THR A 14 0.55 2.62 -12.07
N LYS A 15 1.12 1.52 -12.51
CA LYS A 15 1.03 0.25 -11.83
C LYS A 15 1.62 0.39 -10.42
N GLY A 16 0.88 -0.06 -9.43
CA GLY A 16 1.32 0.05 -8.03
C GLY A 16 0.80 1.27 -7.30
N ASN A 17 0.11 2.18 -7.98
CA ASN A 17 -0.49 3.33 -7.33
C ASN A 17 -1.64 2.88 -6.43
N ILE A 18 -1.51 3.13 -5.14
CA ILE A 18 -2.58 2.88 -4.18
C ILE A 18 -3.41 4.15 -4.00
N THR A 19 -2.74 5.29 -3.84
CA THR A 19 -3.37 6.62 -3.81
C THR A 19 -2.50 7.57 -4.61
N GLU A 20 -2.91 8.83 -4.71
CA GLU A 20 -2.11 9.85 -5.38
C GLU A 20 -0.73 10.01 -4.75
N ARG A 21 -0.60 9.70 -3.46
CA ARG A 21 0.64 9.90 -2.71
C ARG A 21 1.28 8.61 -2.25
N LEU A 22 0.72 7.46 -2.65
CA LEU A 22 1.21 6.17 -2.17
C LEU A 22 1.31 5.19 -3.32
N ASP A 23 2.53 4.78 -3.61
CA ASP A 23 2.86 3.84 -4.66
C ASP A 23 3.66 2.70 -4.03
N THR A 24 3.42 1.47 -4.45
CA THR A 24 4.13 0.30 -3.92
C THR A 24 5.64 0.43 -4.09
N ASN A 25 6.11 1.10 -5.15
CA ASN A 25 7.54 1.33 -5.37
C ASN A 25 8.17 2.21 -4.30
N GLU A 26 7.38 3.07 -3.66
CA GLU A 26 7.89 4.00 -2.66
C GLU A 26 7.81 3.47 -1.24
N ILE A 27 7.03 2.43 -1.01
CA ILE A 27 6.84 1.87 0.33
C ILE A 27 8.16 1.53 1.04
N PRO A 28 9.15 0.93 0.37
CA PRO A 28 10.42 0.65 1.05
C PRO A 28 11.17 1.88 1.52
N ASN A 29 10.85 3.05 0.99
CA ASN A 29 11.48 4.32 1.35
C ASN A 29 10.63 5.14 2.32
N MET A 30 9.51 4.61 2.78
CA MET A 30 8.56 5.34 3.64
C MET A 30 8.57 4.74 5.03
N THR A 31 8.43 5.60 6.03
CA THR A 31 8.20 5.14 7.40
C THR A 31 6.73 4.75 7.56
N LYS A 32 6.46 4.01 8.62
CA LYS A 32 5.08 3.64 8.97
C LYS A 32 4.18 4.88 9.04
N GLN A 33 4.66 5.94 9.70
CA GLN A 33 3.88 7.16 9.84
C GLN A 33 3.64 7.83 8.50
N GLU A 34 4.64 7.84 7.62
CA GLU A 34 4.49 8.41 6.29
C GLU A 34 3.46 7.65 5.47
N ILE A 35 3.41 6.33 5.60
CA ILE A 35 2.41 5.52 4.91
C ILE A 35 1.02 5.88 5.42
N ILE A 36 0.86 5.97 6.74
CA ILE A 36 -0.44 6.34 7.34
C ILE A 36 -0.85 7.75 6.90
N ASP A 37 0.09 8.68 6.85
CA ASP A 37 -0.19 10.08 6.49
C ASP A 37 -0.51 10.25 5.01
N SER A 38 -0.24 9.24 4.19
CA SER A 38 -0.45 9.33 2.74
C SER A 38 -1.83 8.88 2.29
N ILE A 39 -2.66 8.37 3.21
CA ILE A 39 -3.99 7.89 2.84
C ILE A 39 -4.98 9.05 2.74
N PRO A 40 -6.03 8.91 1.90
CA PRO A 40 -7.08 9.93 1.82
C PRO A 40 -7.87 10.04 3.11
N ASP A 41 -8.52 11.18 3.32
CA ASP A 41 -9.28 11.46 4.54
C ASP A 41 -10.48 10.53 4.72
N ASP A 42 -11.02 9.99 3.63
CA ASP A 42 -12.17 9.08 3.69
C ASP A 42 -11.77 7.61 3.88
N TRP A 43 -10.49 7.32 4.00
CA TRP A 43 -10.03 5.99 4.37
C TRP A 43 -9.89 5.91 5.89
N GLU A 44 -10.07 4.70 6.43
CA GLU A 44 -9.95 4.47 7.87
C GLU A 44 -8.68 3.71 8.20
N TYR A 45 -8.08 4.08 9.33
CA TYR A 45 -6.94 3.36 9.84
C TYR A 45 -7.19 2.94 11.28
N THR A 46 -6.79 1.71 11.60
CA THR A 46 -6.83 1.19 12.97
C THR A 46 -5.49 0.53 13.28
N GLU A 47 -5.09 0.60 14.53
CA GLU A 47 -3.86 -0.05 14.98
C GLU A 47 -4.14 -0.83 16.25
N HIS A 48 -3.67 -2.09 16.29
CA HIS A 48 -3.90 -2.97 17.44
C HIS A 48 -2.75 -3.99 17.51
N ASN A 49 -2.03 -4.00 18.64
CA ASN A 49 -0.94 -4.95 18.90
C ASN A 49 0.14 -4.94 17.80
N GLY A 50 0.40 -3.77 17.23
CA GLY A 50 1.41 -3.65 16.18
C GLY A 50 0.90 -3.92 14.78
N PHE A 51 -0.35 -4.35 14.64
CA PHE A 51 -0.99 -4.53 13.33
C PHE A 51 -1.73 -3.25 12.95
N VAL A 52 -1.46 -2.75 11.75
CA VAL A 52 -2.18 -1.60 11.21
C VAL A 52 -3.03 -2.09 10.04
N HIS A 53 -4.31 -1.74 10.06
CA HIS A 53 -5.24 -2.06 8.98
C HIS A 53 -5.77 -0.76 8.41
N ILE A 54 -5.60 -0.54 7.12
CA ILE A 54 -6.09 0.64 6.42
C ILE A 54 -7.10 0.19 5.38
N LYS A 55 -8.33 0.68 5.53
CA LYS A 55 -9.44 0.35 4.64
C LYS A 55 -9.87 1.58 3.86
N ASP A 56 -10.28 1.36 2.62
CA ASP A 56 -10.74 2.46 1.79
C ASP A 56 -12.18 2.87 2.15
N GLU A 57 -12.72 3.83 1.41
CA GLU A 57 -14.06 4.36 1.68
C GLU A 57 -15.16 3.31 1.50
N THR A 58 -14.86 2.20 0.81
CA THR A 58 -15.82 1.10 0.65
C THR A 58 -15.69 0.02 1.70
N GLY A 59 -14.71 0.18 2.62
CA GLY A 59 -14.45 -0.80 3.67
C GLY A 59 -13.51 -1.92 3.25
N LYS A 60 -12.92 -1.85 2.07
CA LYS A 60 -11.98 -2.88 1.62
C LYS A 60 -10.58 -2.62 2.16
N MET A 61 -9.90 -3.69 2.56
CA MET A 61 -8.51 -3.60 3.01
C MET A 61 -7.62 -3.17 1.85
N ARG A 62 -6.89 -2.08 2.03
CA ARG A 62 -5.98 -1.59 1.02
C ARG A 62 -4.53 -1.68 1.46
N ILE A 63 -4.25 -1.54 2.76
CA ILE A 63 -2.90 -1.65 3.32
C ILE A 63 -2.97 -2.35 4.66
N ARG A 64 -2.03 -3.25 4.88
CA ARG A 64 -1.87 -3.92 6.16
C ARG A 64 -0.40 -3.89 6.54
N ILE A 65 -0.09 -3.40 7.72
CA ILE A 65 1.28 -3.37 8.24
C ILE A 65 1.34 -4.37 9.40
N ASP A 66 2.22 -5.36 9.27
CA ASP A 66 2.35 -6.43 10.25
C ASP A 66 3.71 -6.36 10.95
N PRO A 67 3.78 -6.76 12.22
CA PRO A 67 5.08 -6.91 12.90
C PRO A 67 5.81 -8.13 12.35
N PRO A 68 7.12 -8.28 12.65
CA PRO A 68 7.87 -9.46 12.23
C PRO A 68 7.25 -10.74 12.80
N ASP A 69 7.34 -11.84 12.03
CA ASP A 69 6.87 -13.13 12.48
C ASP A 69 7.94 -14.19 12.21
N LYS A 70 7.57 -15.48 12.34
CA LYS A 70 8.50 -16.59 12.16
C LYS A 70 9.05 -16.67 10.74
N MET A 71 8.22 -16.29 9.76
CA MET A 71 8.58 -16.41 8.35
C MET A 71 9.26 -15.15 7.84
N THR A 72 8.88 -13.99 8.36
CA THR A 72 9.39 -12.71 7.91
C THR A 72 10.00 -11.97 9.09
N LYS A 73 11.30 -11.78 9.06
CA LYS A 73 12.07 -11.27 10.21
C LYS A 73 12.06 -9.75 10.34
N TYR A 74 11.42 -9.05 9.43
CA TYR A 74 11.32 -7.59 9.46
C TYR A 74 9.83 -7.19 9.46
N PRO A 75 9.49 -5.99 9.95
CA PRO A 75 8.13 -5.47 9.79
C PRO A 75 7.83 -5.29 8.31
N TYR A 76 6.62 -5.62 7.87
CA TYR A 76 6.31 -5.60 6.45
C TYR A 76 4.91 -5.07 6.19
N VAL A 77 4.71 -4.65 4.95
CA VAL A 77 3.46 -4.07 4.46
C VAL A 77 2.87 -4.98 3.40
N HIS A 78 1.57 -5.21 3.47
CA HIS A 78 0.81 -5.79 2.37
C HIS A 78 0.00 -4.68 1.72
N ALA A 79 0.14 -4.51 0.41
CA ALA A 79 -0.63 -3.53 -0.35
C ALA A 79 -1.59 -4.26 -1.28
N TYR A 80 -2.83 -3.78 -1.35
CA TYR A 80 -3.88 -4.42 -2.14
C TYR A 80 -4.47 -3.43 -3.12
N ASP A 81 -4.83 -3.90 -4.30
CA ASP A 81 -5.57 -3.08 -5.25
C ASP A 81 -7.04 -2.96 -4.83
N ASN A 82 -7.83 -2.23 -5.61
CA ASN A 82 -9.24 -2.03 -5.26
C ASN A 82 -10.11 -3.27 -5.50
N ASN A 83 -9.53 -4.35 -6.01
CA ASN A 83 -10.20 -5.64 -6.18
C ASN A 83 -9.76 -6.66 -5.12
N GLY A 84 -8.90 -6.24 -4.18
CA GLY A 84 -8.46 -7.12 -3.10
C GLY A 84 -7.27 -8.00 -3.46
N ASN A 85 -6.62 -7.76 -4.58
CA ASN A 85 -5.45 -8.54 -4.99
C ASN A 85 -4.20 -8.02 -4.30
N LEU A 86 -3.37 -8.93 -3.79
CA LEU A 86 -2.11 -8.58 -3.18
C LEU A 86 -1.12 -8.14 -4.26
N LEU A 87 -0.39 -7.07 -3.99
CA LEU A 87 0.56 -6.49 -4.93
C LEU A 87 1.99 -6.65 -4.43
N ASP A 88 2.92 -6.81 -5.36
CA ASP A 88 4.34 -6.73 -5.04
C ASP A 88 4.80 -5.27 -5.12
N ARG A 89 6.10 -5.06 -4.90
CA ARG A 89 6.68 -3.71 -4.91
C ARG A 89 6.53 -3.01 -6.26
N PHE A 90 6.40 -3.79 -7.33
CA PHE A 90 6.29 -3.25 -8.69
C PHE A 90 4.84 -3.10 -9.15
N GLY A 91 3.88 -3.38 -8.25
CA GLY A 91 2.47 -3.26 -8.58
C GLY A 91 1.87 -4.45 -9.29
N ASN A 92 2.60 -5.56 -9.37
CA ASN A 92 2.09 -6.78 -9.98
C ASN A 92 1.25 -7.56 -8.98
N ILE A 93 0.17 -8.17 -9.47
CA ILE A 93 -0.66 -9.05 -8.63
C ILE A 93 0.15 -10.32 -8.35
N VAL A 94 0.23 -10.68 -7.09
CA VAL A 94 0.93 -11.90 -6.65
C VAL A 94 0.00 -12.73 -5.79
N ASP A 95 0.37 -14.01 -5.61
CA ASP A 95 -0.37 -14.91 -4.76
C ASP A 95 -0.35 -14.40 -3.31
N ARG A 96 -1.42 -14.64 -2.57
CA ARG A 96 -1.55 -14.20 -1.18
C ARG A 96 -0.44 -14.74 -0.28
N THR A 97 0.14 -15.87 -0.63
CA THR A 97 1.20 -16.49 0.14
C THR A 97 2.58 -16.17 -0.39
N SER A 98 2.67 -15.36 -1.46
CA SER A 98 3.95 -15.04 -2.08
C SER A 98 4.79 -14.15 -1.20
N PRO A 99 6.08 -14.47 -0.97
CA PRO A 99 6.98 -13.56 -0.26
C PRO A 99 7.12 -12.20 -0.94
N ALA A 100 6.88 -12.13 -2.25
CA ALA A 100 6.96 -10.86 -2.98
C ALA A 100 5.94 -9.84 -2.50
N GLY A 101 4.88 -10.28 -1.82
CA GLY A 101 3.89 -9.38 -1.24
C GLY A 101 4.29 -8.82 0.13
N HIS A 102 5.41 -9.24 0.70
CA HIS A 102 5.90 -8.73 1.97
C HIS A 102 6.86 -7.57 1.68
N LEU A 103 6.32 -6.35 1.69
CA LEU A 103 7.09 -5.17 1.34
C LEU A 103 7.73 -4.58 2.59
N PRO A 104 9.07 -4.43 2.63
CA PRO A 104 9.69 -3.75 3.77
C PRO A 104 9.35 -2.27 3.76
N TYR A 105 9.45 -1.63 4.91
CA TYR A 105 9.30 -0.19 4.99
C TYR A 105 10.42 0.36 5.86
N LYS A 106 10.59 1.68 5.78
CA LYS A 106 11.67 2.35 6.50
C LYS A 106 11.32 2.48 7.98
N ASN A 107 12.25 2.16 8.83
CA ASN A 107 12.08 2.35 10.28
C ASN A 107 12.47 3.75 10.70
#